data_e8403ca78efb47245b146d848cd589a5
#
_entry.id   e8403ca78efb47245b146d848cd589a5
#
_cell.length_a   1.000
_cell.length_b   1.000
_cell.length_c   1.000
_cell.angle_alpha   90.00
_cell.angle_beta   90.00
_cell.angle_gamma   90.00
#
_symmetry.space_group_name_H-M   'P 1'
#
loop_
_entity.id
_entity.type
_entity.pdbx_description
1 polymer ?
#
loop_
_entity_poly.entity_id
_entity_poly.type
_entity_poly.pdbx_seq_one_letter_code
_entity_poly.pdbx_strand_id
1 'polypeptide(L)'
;IIISSARSDITDKVIALQLGADDYLPKPYDPRELEIRIKTILRRFNHSNVQEETNNKTFILDSDKREITKNGTYIKLTAGEFEVLSLFIKREGFIISREDIFENSDILNQDYESTGSLAVLINRIRHKIEDNSKEPQYLHTIRGMGYKFTQ
;
A
#
# COMPACT_ATOMS: atom_id res chain seq x y z
N ILE A 1 -4.00 18.38 11.11
CA ILE A 1 -4.91 19.53 11.05
C ILE A 1 -4.27 20.64 10.22
N ILE A 2 -4.94 21.11 9.16
CA ILE A 2 -4.51 22.30 8.40
C ILE A 2 -5.34 23.48 8.89
N ILE A 3 -4.67 24.54 9.31
CA ILE A 3 -5.33 25.80 9.69
C ILE A 3 -5.34 26.74 8.51
N SER A 4 -6.52 27.27 8.14
CA SER A 4 -6.65 28.31 7.12
C SER A 4 -7.22 29.58 7.73
N SER A 5 -6.51 30.70 7.55
CA SER A 5 -6.88 32.00 8.11
C SER A 5 -6.68 33.14 7.11
N ALA A 6 -7.46 34.21 7.26
CA ALA A 6 -7.25 35.45 6.53
C ALA A 6 -6.02 36.27 7.04
N ARG A 7 -5.48 35.89 8.19
CA ARG A 7 -4.27 36.52 8.74
C ARG A 7 -3.05 35.88 8.12
N SER A 8 -2.20 36.70 7.55
CA SER A 8 -0.94 36.28 6.91
C SER A 8 0.31 36.55 7.77
N ASP A 9 0.10 36.94 9.02
CA ASP A 9 1.20 37.28 9.92
C ASP A 9 2.04 36.03 10.27
N ILE A 10 3.35 36.19 10.24
CA ILE A 10 4.32 35.15 10.58
C ILE A 10 4.11 34.63 12.01
N THR A 11 3.74 35.53 12.91
CA THR A 11 3.47 35.22 14.32
C THR A 11 2.30 34.25 14.49
N ASP A 12 1.19 34.50 13.79
CA ASP A 12 0.01 33.63 13.83
C ASP A 12 0.31 32.24 13.25
N LYS A 13 1.13 32.18 12.20
CA LYS A 13 1.61 30.92 11.60
C LYS A 13 2.44 30.10 12.58
N VAL A 14 3.39 30.73 13.25
CA VAL A 14 4.27 30.07 14.24
C VAL A 14 3.45 29.54 15.41
N ILE A 15 2.52 30.33 15.93
CA ILE A 15 1.64 29.92 17.04
C ILE A 15 0.78 28.74 16.62
N ALA A 16 0.17 28.77 15.44
CA ALA A 16 -0.65 27.66 14.95
C ALA A 16 0.14 26.34 14.84
N LEU A 17 1.35 26.38 14.35
CA LEU A 17 2.24 25.21 14.25
C LEU A 17 2.70 24.72 15.62
N GLN A 18 3.00 25.62 16.57
CA GLN A 18 3.35 25.25 17.96
C GLN A 18 2.19 24.62 18.73
N LEU A 19 0.96 25.00 18.40
CA LEU A 19 -0.26 24.41 18.97
C LEU A 19 -0.66 23.05 18.35
N GLY A 20 0.17 22.52 17.45
CA GLY A 20 -0.01 21.17 16.87
C GLY A 20 -0.72 21.14 15.51
N ALA A 21 -0.78 22.25 14.79
CA ALA A 21 -1.21 22.20 13.40
C ALA A 21 -0.13 21.60 12.52
N ASP A 22 -0.52 20.73 11.57
CA ASP A 22 0.39 20.11 10.61
C ASP A 22 0.83 21.07 9.50
N ASP A 23 -0.01 22.06 9.17
CA ASP A 23 0.31 23.13 8.22
C ASP A 23 -0.60 24.35 8.40
N TYR A 24 -0.19 25.48 7.85
CA TYR A 24 -0.94 26.74 7.86
C TYR A 24 -1.03 27.31 6.46
N LEU A 25 -2.26 27.64 6.01
CA LEU A 25 -2.54 28.15 4.67
C LEU A 25 -3.25 29.51 4.75
N PRO A 26 -2.57 30.62 4.41
CA PRO A 26 -3.19 31.94 4.41
C PRO A 26 -4.20 32.09 3.28
N LYS A 27 -5.31 32.77 3.55
CA LYS A 27 -6.30 33.17 2.52
C LYS A 27 -5.90 34.50 1.87
N PRO A 28 -6.13 34.67 0.55
CA PRO A 28 -6.70 33.73 -0.40
C PRO A 28 -5.66 32.69 -0.86
N TYR A 29 -6.08 31.44 -1.10
CA TYR A 29 -5.23 30.37 -1.62
C TYR A 29 -5.87 29.69 -2.84
N ASP A 30 -5.04 29.14 -3.71
CA ASP A 30 -5.49 28.28 -4.80
C ASP A 30 -5.94 26.92 -4.25
N PRO A 31 -7.13 26.41 -4.66
CA PRO A 31 -7.58 25.07 -4.27
C PRO A 31 -6.58 23.95 -4.57
N ARG A 32 -5.77 24.11 -5.62
CA ARG A 32 -4.69 23.16 -5.98
C ARG A 32 -3.58 23.14 -4.93
N GLU A 33 -3.27 24.30 -4.34
CA GLU A 33 -2.29 24.38 -3.25
C GLU A 33 -2.77 23.61 -2.02
N LEU A 34 -4.02 23.77 -1.64
CA LEU A 34 -4.64 23.02 -0.55
C LEU A 34 -4.59 21.50 -0.82
N GLU A 35 -4.92 21.06 -2.02
CA GLU A 35 -4.87 19.65 -2.41
C GLU A 35 -3.47 19.05 -2.28
N ILE A 36 -2.44 19.76 -2.75
CA ILE A 36 -1.03 19.32 -2.65
C ILE A 36 -0.59 19.21 -1.19
N ARG A 37 -0.98 20.16 -0.34
CA ARG A 37 -0.65 20.17 1.09
C ARG A 37 -1.33 19.02 1.83
N ILE A 38 -2.61 18.77 1.56
CA ILE A 38 -3.35 17.62 2.09
C ILE A 38 -2.64 16.32 1.70
N LYS A 39 -2.33 16.12 0.42
CA LYS A 39 -1.61 14.92 -0.05
C LYS A 39 -0.25 14.75 0.64
N THR A 40 0.46 15.84 0.88
CA THR A 40 1.77 15.81 1.54
C THR A 40 1.64 15.40 3.01
N ILE A 41 0.65 15.93 3.72
CA ILE A 41 0.39 15.58 5.13
C ILE A 41 -0.07 14.12 5.24
N LEU A 42 -1.00 13.68 4.39
CA LEU A 42 -1.46 12.29 4.36
C LEU A 42 -0.32 11.32 4.06
N ARG A 43 0.60 11.68 3.16
CA ARG A 43 1.79 10.88 2.89
C ARG A 43 2.68 10.75 4.13
N ARG A 44 2.92 11.85 4.86
CA ARG A 44 3.71 11.82 6.11
C ARG A 44 3.02 11.01 7.20
N PHE A 45 1.69 11.16 7.31
CA PHE A 45 0.89 10.40 8.28
C PHE A 45 0.89 8.90 7.98
N ASN A 46 0.78 8.52 6.71
CA ASN A 46 0.90 7.13 6.27
C ASN A 46 2.32 6.57 6.52
N HIS A 47 3.38 7.37 6.30
CA HIS A 47 4.74 6.96 6.63
C HIS A 47 4.98 6.82 8.15
N SER A 48 4.38 7.68 8.98
CA SER A 48 4.51 7.61 10.44
C SER A 48 3.73 6.43 11.02
N ASN A 49 2.53 6.15 10.51
CA ASN A 49 1.74 4.98 10.91
C ASN A 49 2.36 3.66 10.41
N VAL A 50 3.03 3.68 9.25
CA VAL A 50 3.76 2.51 8.73
C VAL A 50 4.93 2.12 9.64
N GLN A 51 5.56 3.07 10.36
CA GLN A 51 6.67 2.72 11.27
C GLN A 51 6.21 2.12 12.61
N GLU A 52 5.03 2.45 13.11
CA GLU A 52 4.51 1.84 14.35
C GLU A 52 3.76 0.52 14.09
N GLU A 53 3.07 0.38 12.95
CA GLU A 53 2.40 -0.87 12.58
C GLU A 53 3.37 -1.91 11.98
N THR A 54 4.51 -1.49 11.39
CA THR A 54 5.48 -2.41 10.77
C THR A 54 6.24 -3.27 11.78
N ASN A 55 6.31 -2.87 13.06
CA ASN A 55 7.00 -3.68 14.09
C ASN A 55 6.29 -5.01 14.42
N ASN A 56 5.03 -5.20 14.00
CA ASN A 56 4.27 -6.43 14.23
C ASN A 56 3.79 -7.14 12.96
N LYS A 57 4.09 -6.61 11.76
CA LYS A 57 3.66 -7.24 10.49
C LYS A 57 4.69 -8.24 10.00
N THR A 58 4.20 -9.42 9.61
CA THR A 58 5.03 -10.48 9.02
C THR A 58 5.60 -10.04 7.66
N PHE A 59 4.78 -9.37 6.83
CA PHE A 59 5.17 -8.88 5.52
C PHE A 59 5.24 -7.36 5.49
N ILE A 60 6.34 -6.83 4.99
CA ILE A 60 6.55 -5.40 4.78
C ILE A 60 6.79 -5.14 3.30
N LEU A 61 6.00 -4.23 2.73
CA LEU A 61 6.12 -3.77 1.34
C LEU A 61 6.87 -2.43 1.32
N ASP A 62 8.02 -2.41 0.67
CA ASP A 62 8.72 -1.17 0.29
C ASP A 62 8.43 -0.89 -1.19
N SER A 63 7.50 0.03 -1.46
CA SER A 63 7.09 0.38 -2.82
C SER A 63 8.17 1.13 -3.60
N ASP A 64 9.03 1.89 -2.91
CA ASP A 64 10.08 2.69 -3.54
C ASP A 64 11.23 1.79 -4.04
N LYS A 65 11.59 0.78 -3.24
CA LYS A 65 12.61 -0.21 -3.62
C LYS A 65 12.03 -1.37 -4.43
N ARG A 66 10.71 -1.48 -4.52
CA ARG A 66 10.01 -2.64 -5.10
C ARG A 66 10.42 -3.96 -4.44
N GLU A 67 10.46 -3.95 -3.12
CA GLU A 67 10.87 -5.09 -2.30
C GLU A 67 9.76 -5.49 -1.33
N ILE A 68 9.66 -6.79 -1.06
CA ILE A 68 8.80 -7.35 -0.02
C ILE A 68 9.67 -8.22 0.87
N THR A 69 9.54 -8.02 2.19
CA THR A 69 10.22 -8.84 3.19
C THR A 69 9.22 -9.63 4.02
N LYS A 70 9.58 -10.83 4.44
CA LYS A 70 8.88 -11.66 5.43
C LYS A 70 9.76 -11.78 6.67
N ASN A 71 9.30 -11.30 7.82
CA ASN A 71 10.06 -11.28 9.08
C ASN A 71 11.46 -10.66 8.91
N GLY A 72 11.57 -9.58 8.16
CA GLY A 72 12.83 -8.90 7.86
C GLY A 72 13.69 -9.55 6.78
N THR A 73 13.29 -10.70 6.23
CA THR A 73 14.05 -11.41 5.17
C THR A 73 13.45 -11.09 3.80
N TYR A 74 14.29 -10.68 2.85
CA TYR A 74 13.89 -10.37 1.49
C TYR A 74 13.34 -11.60 0.76
N ILE A 75 12.21 -11.43 0.06
CA ILE A 75 11.60 -12.47 -0.77
C ILE A 75 11.95 -12.19 -2.24
N LYS A 76 12.61 -13.13 -2.88
CA LYS A 76 12.92 -13.02 -4.31
C LYS A 76 11.68 -13.31 -5.14
N LEU A 77 11.09 -12.25 -5.74
CA LEU A 77 9.88 -12.31 -6.55
C LEU A 77 10.19 -11.92 -8.01
N THR A 78 9.45 -12.50 -8.95
CA THR A 78 9.40 -11.98 -10.32
C THR A 78 8.54 -10.70 -10.34
N ALA A 79 8.60 -9.94 -11.43
CA ALA A 79 7.84 -8.70 -11.55
C ALA A 79 6.32 -8.92 -11.37
N GLY A 80 5.74 -9.95 -12.00
CA GLY A 80 4.32 -10.28 -11.86
C GLY A 80 3.95 -10.77 -10.45
N GLU A 81 4.81 -11.57 -9.81
CA GLU A 81 4.61 -12.00 -8.42
C GLU A 81 4.66 -10.81 -7.46
N PHE A 82 5.58 -9.87 -7.68
CA PHE A 82 5.69 -8.65 -6.88
C PHE A 82 4.44 -7.79 -7.01
N GLU A 83 3.93 -7.54 -8.22
CA GLU A 83 2.73 -6.73 -8.44
C GLU A 83 1.51 -7.33 -7.74
N VAL A 84 1.29 -8.63 -7.93
CA VAL A 84 0.14 -9.31 -7.33
C VAL A 84 0.25 -9.37 -5.81
N LEU A 85 1.41 -9.72 -5.26
CA LEU A 85 1.59 -9.75 -3.81
C LEU A 85 1.50 -8.35 -3.20
N SER A 86 2.02 -7.32 -3.87
CA SER A 86 1.88 -5.93 -3.45
C SER A 86 0.42 -5.48 -3.37
N LEU A 87 -0.40 -5.88 -4.36
CA LEU A 87 -1.83 -5.60 -4.37
C LEU A 87 -2.52 -6.25 -3.16
N PHE A 88 -2.19 -7.50 -2.84
CA PHE A 88 -2.73 -8.21 -1.70
C PHE A 88 -2.33 -7.58 -0.36
N ILE A 89 -1.07 -7.18 -0.20
CA ILE A 89 -0.60 -6.51 1.03
C ILE A 89 -1.30 -5.15 1.21
N LYS A 90 -1.45 -4.37 0.13
CA LYS A 90 -2.15 -3.08 0.16
C LYS A 90 -3.64 -3.22 0.49
N ARG A 91 -4.26 -4.33 0.12
CA ARG A 91 -5.68 -4.65 0.37
C ARG A 91 -5.84 -5.80 1.35
N GLU A 92 -4.97 -5.84 2.36
CA GLU A 92 -5.02 -6.85 3.42
C GLU A 92 -6.41 -6.95 4.04
N GLY A 93 -6.89 -8.19 4.22
CA GLY A 93 -8.21 -8.47 4.79
C GLY A 93 -9.38 -8.39 3.80
N PHE A 94 -9.17 -7.88 2.58
CA PHE A 94 -10.21 -7.81 1.56
C PHE A 94 -10.12 -8.98 0.57
N ILE A 95 -11.28 -9.42 0.07
CA ILE A 95 -11.34 -10.37 -1.03
C ILE A 95 -11.12 -9.61 -2.32
N ILE A 96 -10.17 -10.06 -3.14
CA ILE A 96 -9.87 -9.47 -4.45
C ILE A 96 -10.28 -10.49 -5.51
N SER A 97 -11.17 -10.08 -6.41
CA SER A 97 -11.63 -10.91 -7.51
C SER A 97 -10.51 -11.17 -8.54
N ARG A 98 -10.69 -12.15 -9.40
CA ARG A 98 -9.74 -12.41 -10.49
C ARG A 98 -9.65 -11.22 -11.43
N GLU A 99 -10.79 -10.65 -11.76
CA GLU A 99 -10.94 -9.48 -12.62
C GLU A 99 -10.17 -8.28 -12.06
N ASP A 100 -10.34 -8.00 -10.75
CA ASP A 100 -9.64 -6.92 -10.06
C ASP A 100 -8.12 -7.11 -10.05
N ILE A 101 -7.64 -8.36 -9.95
CA ILE A 101 -6.20 -8.65 -10.01
C ILE A 101 -5.65 -8.31 -11.39
N PHE A 102 -6.36 -8.67 -12.46
CA PHE A 102 -5.95 -8.33 -13.83
C PHE A 102 -6.00 -6.84 -14.10
N GLU A 103 -7.06 -6.15 -13.71
CA GLU A 103 -7.21 -4.71 -13.92
C GLU A 103 -6.12 -3.89 -13.20
N ASN A 104 -5.60 -4.39 -12.08
CA ASN A 104 -4.56 -3.71 -11.28
C ASN A 104 -3.14 -4.22 -11.54
N SER A 105 -2.93 -5.06 -12.55
CA SER A 105 -1.61 -5.59 -12.92
C SER A 105 -1.34 -5.40 -14.40
N ASP A 106 -0.46 -4.45 -14.72
CA ASP A 106 -0.06 -4.18 -16.10
C ASP A 106 0.69 -5.35 -16.73
N ILE A 107 1.46 -6.07 -15.94
CA ILE A 107 2.27 -7.21 -16.41
C ILE A 107 1.39 -8.41 -16.76
N LEU A 108 0.36 -8.68 -15.95
CA LEU A 108 -0.55 -9.80 -16.22
C LEU A 108 -1.39 -9.57 -17.47
N ASN A 109 -1.74 -8.32 -17.79
CA ASN A 109 -2.48 -7.99 -19.00
C ASN A 109 -1.67 -8.19 -20.29
N GLN A 110 -0.34 -8.07 -20.21
CA GLN A 110 0.54 -8.20 -21.39
C GLN A 110 1.05 -9.63 -21.62
N ASP A 111 1.30 -10.40 -20.57
CA ASP A 111 1.96 -11.71 -20.64
C ASP A 111 1.03 -12.90 -20.36
N TYR A 112 -0.26 -12.65 -20.11
CA TYR A 112 -1.16 -13.69 -19.61
C TYR A 112 -1.43 -14.81 -20.62
N GLU A 113 -1.36 -14.56 -21.92
CA GLU A 113 -1.50 -15.59 -22.95
C GLU A 113 -0.31 -16.56 -23.00
N SER A 114 0.86 -16.15 -22.47
CA SER A 114 2.10 -16.92 -22.58
C SER A 114 2.58 -17.61 -21.30
N THR A 115 2.14 -17.19 -20.11
CA THR A 115 2.77 -17.62 -18.84
C THR A 115 1.91 -18.48 -17.91
N GLY A 116 0.71 -18.88 -18.29
CA GLY A 116 -0.13 -19.77 -17.48
C GLY A 116 -1.13 -19.03 -16.60
N SER A 117 -2.09 -19.79 -16.05
CA SER A 117 -3.24 -19.25 -15.33
C SER A 117 -2.84 -18.50 -14.05
N LEU A 118 -3.67 -17.51 -13.64
CA LEU A 118 -3.54 -16.81 -12.34
C LEU A 118 -3.34 -17.79 -11.18
N ALA A 119 -3.97 -18.97 -11.24
CA ALA A 119 -3.80 -20.01 -10.23
C ALA A 119 -2.35 -20.50 -10.10
N VAL A 120 -1.63 -20.59 -11.21
CA VAL A 120 -0.18 -20.95 -11.23
C VAL A 120 0.64 -19.86 -10.55
N LEU A 121 0.34 -18.60 -10.85
CA LEU A 121 1.03 -17.46 -10.24
C LEU A 121 0.78 -17.41 -8.73
N ILE A 122 -0.47 -17.57 -8.29
CA ILE A 122 -0.84 -17.65 -6.88
C ILE A 122 -0.10 -18.81 -6.18
N ASN A 123 -0.01 -19.97 -6.81
CA ASN A 123 0.73 -21.10 -6.25
C ASN A 123 2.24 -20.80 -6.14
N ARG A 124 2.84 -20.14 -7.13
CA ARG A 124 4.26 -19.71 -7.05
C ARG A 124 4.49 -18.72 -5.90
N ILE A 125 3.59 -17.77 -5.72
CA ILE A 125 3.64 -16.84 -4.58
C ILE A 125 3.53 -17.63 -3.27
N ARG A 126 2.56 -18.54 -3.13
CA ARG A 126 2.43 -19.39 -1.94
C ARG A 126 3.71 -20.16 -1.61
N HIS A 127 4.35 -20.76 -2.60
CA HIS A 127 5.63 -21.47 -2.37
C HIS A 127 6.74 -20.57 -1.81
N LYS A 128 6.66 -19.26 -2.01
CA LYS A 128 7.66 -18.31 -1.53
C LYS A 128 7.30 -17.68 -0.19
N ILE A 129 6.02 -17.57 0.14
CA ILE A 129 5.56 -16.87 1.34
C ILE A 129 5.01 -17.79 2.44
N GLU A 130 4.47 -18.96 2.07
CA GLU A 130 3.90 -19.91 3.02
C GLU A 130 4.93 -20.93 3.46
N ASP A 131 4.80 -21.41 4.69
CA ASP A 131 5.62 -22.54 5.16
C ASP A 131 5.12 -23.87 4.58
N ASN A 132 3.79 -23.97 4.37
CA ASN A 132 3.15 -25.07 3.64
C ASN A 132 2.18 -24.50 2.60
N SER A 133 2.53 -24.57 1.32
CA SER A 133 1.72 -24.04 0.21
C SER A 133 0.35 -24.74 0.03
N LYS A 134 0.18 -25.94 0.59
CA LYS A 134 -1.09 -26.68 0.56
C LYS A 134 -2.06 -26.23 1.66
N GLU A 135 -1.53 -25.66 2.73
CA GLU A 135 -2.29 -25.12 3.87
C GLU A 135 -1.89 -23.66 4.09
N PRO A 136 -2.31 -22.75 3.19
CA PRO A 136 -1.86 -21.36 3.22
C PRO A 136 -2.37 -20.65 4.48
N GLN A 137 -1.47 -19.95 5.16
CA GLN A 137 -1.75 -19.13 6.34
C GLN A 137 -2.04 -17.68 5.96
N TYR A 138 -1.46 -17.20 4.88
CA TYR A 138 -1.52 -15.79 4.46
C TYR A 138 -2.38 -15.57 3.24
N LEU A 139 -2.21 -16.35 2.18
CA LEU A 139 -2.90 -16.16 0.89
C LEU A 139 -3.95 -17.24 0.66
N HIS A 140 -5.19 -16.92 0.97
CA HIS A 140 -6.32 -17.85 0.92
C HIS A 140 -7.08 -17.79 -0.41
N THR A 141 -7.64 -18.92 -0.84
CA THR A 141 -8.61 -18.97 -1.93
C THR A 141 -10.02 -18.94 -1.36
N ILE A 142 -10.83 -17.98 -1.80
CA ILE A 142 -12.24 -17.86 -1.45
C ILE A 142 -13.05 -18.35 -2.65
N ARG A 143 -13.66 -19.53 -2.54
CA ARG A 143 -14.36 -20.19 -3.65
C ARG A 143 -15.42 -19.27 -4.26
N GLY A 144 -15.39 -19.13 -5.59
CA GLY A 144 -16.35 -18.34 -6.35
C GLY A 144 -16.20 -16.82 -6.22
N MET A 145 -15.25 -16.32 -5.40
CA MET A 145 -15.08 -14.88 -5.15
C MET A 145 -13.69 -14.36 -5.52
N GLY A 146 -12.64 -15.12 -5.29
CA GLY A 146 -11.26 -14.70 -5.57
C GLY A 146 -10.28 -15.15 -4.50
N TYR A 147 -9.40 -14.24 -4.09
CA TYR A 147 -8.34 -14.51 -3.12
C TYR A 147 -8.34 -13.45 -2.03
N LYS A 148 -7.84 -13.81 -0.85
CA LYS A 148 -7.73 -12.92 0.32
C LYS A 148 -6.38 -13.11 0.97
N PHE A 149 -5.72 -12.00 1.31
CA PHE A 149 -4.47 -11.99 2.07
C PHE A 149 -4.72 -11.50 3.50
N THR A 150 -4.13 -12.21 4.46
CA THR A 150 -4.17 -11.85 5.89
C THR A 150 -2.81 -12.14 6.53
N GLN A 151 -2.38 -11.30 7.46
CA GLN A 151 -1.16 -11.51 8.24
C GLN A 151 -1.35 -11.17 9.72
#